data_ff92c10818514c0d7d21b364766b1813
#
_entry.id   ff92c10818514c0d7d21b364766b1813
#
_cell.length_a   1.000
_cell.length_b   1.000
_cell.length_c   1.000
_cell.angle_alpha   90.00
_cell.angle_beta   90.00
_cell.angle_gamma   90.00
#
_symmetry.space_group_name_H-M   'P 1'
#
loop_
_entity.id
_entity.type
_entity.pdbx_description
1 polymer ?
#
loop_
_entity_poly.entity_id
_entity_poly.type
_entity_poly.pdbx_seq_one_letter_code
_entity_poly.pdbx_strand_id
1 'polypeptide(L)'
;RKPDSAWSGLRADQNARTEIIQEVSSTISSEISSYYSENTHSGDARTDDNMEVYTSLSSAYADGTIEGIKIVDRFHDKKSKVFYSYATLSRADFQAQMSRKAIEARSYAEERYKYAQAALQQGQISAALNHLSGALSHILVVQSVVKKHLDGDVDGDGSNEFLDAKLSHEMNSIITRVSFIKLSGDGQKGERDQALFGPLTGKLLYAHEGKQVPLTNISLSVSVVGAE
;
A
#
# COMPACT_ATOMS: atom_id res chain seq x y z
N ARG A 1 -19.77 -38.20 -16.07
CA ARG A 1 -18.36 -38.58 -15.90
C ARG A 1 -18.05 -38.57 -14.41
N LYS A 2 -17.66 -39.70 -13.81
CA LYS A 2 -17.15 -39.72 -12.44
C LYS A 2 -15.87 -38.87 -12.37
N PRO A 3 -15.76 -37.93 -11.44
CA PRO A 3 -14.48 -37.22 -11.27
C PRO A 3 -13.42 -38.26 -10.94
N ASP A 4 -12.29 -38.18 -11.62
CA ASP A 4 -11.15 -39.04 -11.40
C ASP A 4 -10.67 -38.86 -9.97
N SER A 5 -10.47 -39.96 -9.23
CA SER A 5 -10.11 -39.92 -7.81
C SER A 5 -8.81 -39.14 -7.54
N ALA A 6 -7.88 -39.20 -8.52
CA ALA A 6 -6.65 -38.43 -8.49
C ALA A 6 -6.91 -36.91 -8.56
N TRP A 7 -7.85 -36.47 -9.40
CA TRP A 7 -8.21 -35.05 -9.52
C TRP A 7 -8.88 -34.50 -8.26
N SER A 8 -9.71 -35.32 -7.60
CA SER A 8 -10.36 -34.94 -6.32
C SER A 8 -9.35 -34.81 -5.18
N GLY A 9 -8.31 -35.66 -5.13
CA GLY A 9 -7.22 -35.56 -4.17
C GLY A 9 -6.37 -34.30 -4.36
N LEU A 10 -6.00 -33.99 -5.61
CA LEU A 10 -5.27 -32.76 -5.95
C LEU A 10 -6.04 -31.50 -5.56
N ARG A 11 -7.36 -31.49 -5.72
CA ARG A 11 -8.21 -30.38 -5.32
C ARG A 11 -8.27 -30.22 -3.79
N ALA A 12 -8.29 -31.31 -3.04
CA ALA A 12 -8.21 -31.27 -1.57
C ALA A 12 -6.87 -30.69 -1.12
N ASP A 13 -5.75 -31.09 -1.73
CA ASP A 13 -4.42 -30.53 -1.45
C ASP A 13 -4.38 -29.02 -1.72
N GLN A 14 -4.96 -28.57 -2.83
CA GLN A 14 -4.98 -27.18 -3.21
C GLN A 14 -5.83 -26.36 -2.23
N ASN A 15 -6.99 -26.86 -1.84
CA ASN A 15 -7.84 -26.23 -0.83
C ASN A 15 -7.10 -26.08 0.51
N ALA A 16 -6.44 -27.13 1.00
CA ALA A 16 -5.70 -27.09 2.25
C ALA A 16 -4.54 -26.07 2.21
N ARG A 17 -3.86 -25.92 1.08
CA ARG A 17 -2.84 -24.86 0.89
C ARG A 17 -3.48 -23.47 0.92
N THR A 18 -4.58 -23.30 0.22
CA THR A 18 -5.31 -22.02 0.14
C THR A 18 -5.81 -21.58 1.51
N GLU A 19 -6.31 -22.50 2.34
CA GLU A 19 -6.75 -22.19 3.71
C GLU A 19 -5.61 -21.64 4.57
N ILE A 20 -4.40 -22.23 4.51
CA ILE A 20 -3.23 -21.70 5.24
C ILE A 20 -2.86 -20.32 4.74
N ILE A 21 -2.83 -20.10 3.42
CA ILE A 21 -2.53 -18.79 2.83
C ILE A 21 -3.54 -17.75 3.30
N GLN A 22 -4.83 -18.07 3.26
CA GLN A 22 -5.89 -17.16 3.71
C GLN A 22 -5.79 -16.82 5.20
N GLU A 23 -5.47 -17.79 6.05
CA GLU A 23 -5.29 -17.55 7.49
C GLU A 23 -4.10 -16.61 7.75
N VAL A 24 -2.97 -16.85 7.10
CA VAL A 24 -1.79 -15.96 7.23
C VAL A 24 -2.09 -14.57 6.67
N SER A 25 -2.71 -14.47 5.50
CA SER A 25 -3.09 -13.18 4.90
C SER A 25 -4.06 -12.39 5.77
N SER A 26 -5.05 -13.08 6.37
CA SER A 26 -6.00 -12.45 7.31
C SER A 26 -5.29 -11.92 8.56
N THR A 27 -4.33 -12.66 9.09
CA THR A 27 -3.51 -12.22 10.23
C THR A 27 -2.70 -10.98 9.88
N ILE A 28 -2.02 -10.97 8.73
CA ILE A 28 -1.25 -9.83 8.23
C ILE A 28 -2.15 -8.60 8.07
N SER A 29 -3.30 -8.75 7.41
CA SER A 29 -4.25 -7.66 7.19
C SER A 29 -4.77 -7.07 8.51
N SER A 30 -5.07 -7.91 9.50
CA SER A 30 -5.50 -7.48 10.83
C SER A 30 -4.42 -6.66 11.55
N GLU A 31 -3.17 -7.08 11.48
CA GLU A 31 -2.04 -6.37 12.10
C GLU A 31 -1.80 -5.01 11.42
N ILE A 32 -1.90 -4.94 10.09
CA ILE A 32 -1.77 -3.70 9.34
C ILE A 32 -2.91 -2.75 9.68
N SER A 33 -4.14 -3.24 9.76
CA SER A 33 -5.30 -2.43 10.18
C SER A 33 -5.13 -1.87 11.58
N SER A 34 -4.60 -2.68 12.51
CA SER A 34 -4.29 -2.21 13.88
C SER A 34 -3.21 -1.12 13.87
N TYR A 35 -2.14 -1.32 13.09
CA TYR A 35 -1.08 -0.31 12.93
C TYR A 35 -1.64 1.03 12.45
N TYR A 36 -2.53 1.01 11.44
CA TYR A 36 -3.14 2.24 10.92
C TYR A 36 -4.07 2.89 11.95
N SER A 37 -4.89 2.12 12.66
CA SER A 37 -5.80 2.67 13.66
C SER A 37 -5.06 3.34 14.82
N GLU A 38 -3.87 2.87 15.16
CA GLU A 38 -3.03 3.45 16.21
C GLU A 38 -2.29 4.72 15.75
N ASN A 39 -1.92 4.79 14.47
CA ASN A 39 -1.09 5.87 13.94
C ASN A 39 -1.87 6.97 13.20
N THR A 40 -3.16 6.78 12.94
CA THR A 40 -4.02 7.78 12.30
C THR A 40 -5.02 8.34 13.29
N HIS A 41 -5.04 9.67 13.45
CA HIS A 41 -6.07 10.33 14.23
C HIS A 41 -7.42 10.21 13.51
N SER A 42 -8.42 9.67 14.18
CA SER A 42 -9.77 9.46 13.66
C SER A 42 -10.37 10.77 13.17
N GLY A 43 -10.69 10.84 11.89
CA GLY A 43 -11.41 11.96 11.28
C GLY A 43 -10.98 12.36 9.88
N ASP A 44 -9.96 11.72 9.31
CA ASP A 44 -9.52 12.03 7.96
C ASP A 44 -10.11 11.00 6.96
N ALA A 45 -11.05 11.43 6.13
CA ALA A 45 -11.70 10.57 5.10
C ALA A 45 -10.71 9.93 4.11
N ARG A 46 -9.47 10.43 4.06
CA ARG A 46 -8.37 9.87 3.26
C ARG A 46 -7.75 8.62 3.88
N THR A 47 -8.00 8.37 5.16
CA THR A 47 -7.46 7.21 5.88
C THR A 47 -8.08 5.92 5.38
N ASP A 48 -9.38 5.93 5.09
CA ASP A 48 -10.13 4.75 4.67
C ASP A 48 -9.71 4.28 3.27
N ASP A 49 -9.59 5.20 2.30
CA ASP A 49 -9.15 4.90 0.93
C ASP A 49 -7.71 4.33 0.91
N ASN A 50 -6.82 4.91 1.70
CA ASN A 50 -5.45 4.41 1.82
C ASN A 50 -5.39 3.05 2.51
N MET A 51 -6.19 2.80 3.53
CA MET A 51 -6.30 1.53 4.24
C MET A 51 -6.67 0.39 3.27
N GLU A 52 -7.67 0.61 2.41
CA GLU A 52 -8.13 -0.37 1.45
C GLU A 52 -7.03 -0.73 0.44
N VAL A 53 -6.33 0.28 -0.08
CA VAL A 53 -5.18 0.09 -0.99
C VAL A 53 -4.07 -0.70 -0.31
N TYR A 54 -3.67 -0.37 0.92
CA TYR A 54 -2.63 -1.08 1.65
C TYR A 54 -3.02 -2.50 2.01
N THR A 55 -4.26 -2.72 2.42
CA THR A 55 -4.76 -4.06 2.73
C THR A 55 -4.77 -4.94 1.47
N SER A 56 -5.20 -4.40 0.34
CA SER A 56 -5.19 -5.09 -0.95
C SER A 56 -3.77 -5.45 -1.41
N LEU A 57 -2.84 -4.50 -1.36
CA LEU A 57 -1.43 -4.73 -1.71
C LEU A 57 -0.76 -5.74 -0.79
N SER A 58 -1.08 -5.69 0.51
CA SER A 58 -0.53 -6.60 1.51
C SER A 58 -1.04 -8.02 1.32
N SER A 59 -2.32 -8.18 0.99
CA SER A 59 -2.90 -9.49 0.67
C SER A 59 -2.26 -10.08 -0.59
N ALA A 60 -2.13 -9.30 -1.65
CA ALA A 60 -1.47 -9.73 -2.88
C ALA A 60 0.01 -10.12 -2.66
N TYR A 61 0.72 -9.38 -1.80
CA TYR A 61 2.08 -9.71 -1.41
C TYR A 61 2.15 -11.02 -0.61
N ALA A 62 1.25 -11.23 0.35
CA ALA A 62 1.19 -12.45 1.15
C ALA A 62 0.92 -13.67 0.27
N ASP A 63 -0.05 -13.59 -0.64
CA ASP A 63 -0.41 -14.68 -1.57
C ASP A 63 0.76 -15.12 -2.46
N GLY A 64 1.59 -14.16 -2.90
CA GLY A 64 2.77 -14.44 -3.72
C GLY A 64 4.02 -14.88 -2.94
N THR A 65 4.02 -14.78 -1.62
CA THR A 65 5.24 -14.89 -0.81
C THR A 65 5.29 -16.13 0.07
N ILE A 66 4.14 -16.73 0.44
CA ILE A 66 4.10 -17.86 1.38
C ILE A 66 4.54 -19.15 0.67
N GLU A 67 5.74 -19.60 1.02
CA GLU A 67 6.33 -20.83 0.53
C GLU A 67 6.44 -21.88 1.66
N GLY A 68 6.67 -23.14 1.28
CA GLY A 68 6.97 -24.21 2.25
C GLY A 68 5.76 -24.88 2.87
N ILE A 69 4.55 -24.64 2.35
CA ILE A 69 3.35 -25.39 2.77
C ILE A 69 3.47 -26.82 2.29
N LYS A 70 3.43 -27.78 3.22
CA LYS A 70 3.55 -29.21 2.97
C LYS A 70 2.24 -29.93 3.23
N ILE A 71 1.83 -30.80 2.32
CA ILE A 71 0.76 -31.76 2.57
C ILE A 71 1.37 -32.92 3.36
N VAL A 72 0.95 -33.11 4.58
CA VAL A 72 1.48 -34.14 5.49
C VAL A 72 0.60 -35.35 5.57
N ASP A 73 -0.70 -35.24 5.32
CA ASP A 73 -1.62 -36.35 5.34
C ASP A 73 -2.78 -36.17 4.37
N ARG A 74 -3.37 -37.28 3.94
CA ARG A 74 -4.55 -37.32 3.08
C ARG A 74 -5.49 -38.42 3.55
N PHE A 75 -6.77 -38.11 3.66
CA PHE A 75 -7.81 -39.03 4.04
C PHE A 75 -8.95 -39.05 3.02
N HIS A 76 -9.40 -40.25 2.67
CA HIS A 76 -10.56 -40.43 1.80
C HIS A 76 -11.70 -41.09 2.61
N ASP A 77 -12.75 -40.34 2.90
CA ASP A 77 -13.96 -40.89 3.47
C ASP A 77 -14.76 -41.62 2.39
N LYS A 78 -14.73 -42.95 2.46
CA LYS A 78 -15.43 -43.83 1.51
C LYS A 78 -16.94 -43.70 1.55
N LYS A 79 -17.52 -43.29 2.71
CA LYS A 79 -18.98 -43.15 2.88
C LYS A 79 -19.49 -41.89 2.21
N SER A 80 -18.88 -40.77 2.49
CA SER A 80 -19.22 -39.46 1.92
C SER A 80 -18.57 -39.21 0.53
N LYS A 81 -17.59 -40.05 0.14
CA LYS A 81 -16.77 -39.91 -1.07
C LYS A 81 -16.00 -38.56 -1.11
N VAL A 82 -15.66 -38.03 0.06
CA VAL A 82 -14.93 -36.78 0.20
C VAL A 82 -13.46 -37.05 0.47
N PHE A 83 -12.59 -36.29 -0.18
CA PHE A 83 -11.15 -36.27 0.05
C PHE A 83 -10.81 -35.12 0.97
N TYR A 84 -9.98 -35.37 1.94
CA TYR A 84 -9.42 -34.42 2.89
C TYR A 84 -7.91 -34.42 2.75
N SER A 85 -7.30 -33.25 2.85
CA SER A 85 -5.86 -33.09 2.92
C SER A 85 -5.51 -32.26 4.14
N TYR A 86 -4.46 -32.66 4.84
CA TYR A 86 -3.91 -31.91 5.96
C TYR A 86 -2.61 -31.27 5.53
N ALA A 87 -2.57 -29.93 5.55
CA ALA A 87 -1.40 -29.12 5.22
C ALA A 87 -0.80 -28.51 6.48
N THR A 88 0.49 -28.29 6.47
CA THR A 88 1.21 -27.58 7.54
C THR A 88 2.18 -26.56 6.94
N LEU A 89 2.38 -25.47 7.68
CA LEU A 89 3.43 -24.49 7.46
C LEU A 89 4.30 -24.44 8.73
N SER A 90 5.59 -24.71 8.57
CA SER A 90 6.54 -24.61 9.70
C SER A 90 6.70 -23.16 10.13
N ARG A 91 6.42 -22.84 11.39
CA ARG A 91 6.61 -21.48 11.92
C ARG A 91 8.08 -21.03 11.82
N ALA A 92 9.02 -21.93 12.09
CA ALA A 92 10.45 -21.60 12.02
C ALA A 92 10.89 -21.28 10.59
N ASP A 93 10.45 -22.11 9.60
CA ASP A 93 10.77 -21.90 8.20
C ASP A 93 10.12 -20.59 7.69
N PHE A 94 8.88 -20.33 8.09
CA PHE A 94 8.18 -19.10 7.74
C PHE A 94 8.85 -17.85 8.33
N GLN A 95 9.26 -17.87 9.61
CA GLN A 95 10.01 -16.77 10.23
C GLN A 95 11.37 -16.54 9.56
N ALA A 96 12.10 -17.62 9.22
CA ALA A 96 13.36 -17.52 8.49
C ALA A 96 13.16 -16.93 7.08
N GLN A 97 12.08 -17.29 6.40
CA GLN A 97 11.68 -16.71 5.12
C GLN A 97 11.40 -15.20 5.26
N MET A 98 10.61 -14.81 6.26
CA MET A 98 10.28 -13.41 6.51
C MET A 98 11.49 -12.57 6.91
N SER A 99 12.46 -13.15 7.63
CA SER A 99 13.74 -12.47 7.94
C SER A 99 14.55 -12.16 6.67
N ARG A 100 14.55 -13.07 5.68
CA ARG A 100 15.15 -12.78 4.36
C ARG A 100 14.36 -11.70 3.61
N LYS A 101 13.03 -11.78 3.66
CA LYS A 101 12.15 -10.76 3.06
C LYS A 101 12.34 -9.37 3.69
N ALA A 102 12.75 -9.29 4.96
CA ALA A 102 13.06 -8.02 5.61
C ALA A 102 14.25 -7.30 4.93
N ILE A 103 15.27 -8.04 4.52
CA ILE A 103 16.42 -7.47 3.81
C ILE A 103 15.96 -6.98 2.42
N GLU A 104 15.19 -7.79 1.70
CA GLU A 104 14.64 -7.42 0.39
C GLU A 104 13.73 -6.19 0.49
N ALA A 105 12.88 -6.11 1.51
CA ALA A 105 11.98 -4.98 1.74
C ALA A 105 12.74 -3.67 2.02
N ARG A 106 13.85 -3.72 2.77
CA ARG A 106 14.72 -2.55 2.97
C ARG A 106 15.30 -2.06 1.65
N SER A 107 15.96 -2.93 0.90
CA SER A 107 16.55 -2.56 -0.41
C SER A 107 15.49 -2.04 -1.39
N TYR A 108 14.31 -2.63 -1.37
CA TYR A 108 13.19 -2.14 -2.16
C TYR A 108 12.73 -0.74 -1.71
N ALA A 109 12.64 -0.48 -0.40
CA ALA A 109 12.26 0.82 0.13
C ALA A 109 13.28 1.91 -0.25
N GLU A 110 14.59 1.62 -0.14
CA GLU A 110 15.66 2.53 -0.57
C GLU A 110 15.57 2.87 -2.06
N GLU A 111 15.34 1.87 -2.92
CA GLU A 111 15.18 2.08 -4.35
C GLU A 111 13.94 2.93 -4.66
N ARG A 112 12.80 2.59 -4.05
CA ARG A 112 11.54 3.31 -4.26
C ARG A 112 11.60 4.74 -3.74
N TYR A 113 12.27 4.98 -2.63
CA TYR A 113 12.50 6.34 -2.13
C TYR A 113 13.27 7.19 -3.14
N LYS A 114 14.34 6.66 -3.75
CA LYS A 114 15.09 7.35 -4.81
C LYS A 114 14.21 7.69 -6.03
N TYR A 115 13.36 6.76 -6.44
CA TYR A 115 12.41 7.03 -7.54
C TYR A 115 11.36 8.08 -7.15
N ALA A 116 10.89 8.07 -5.90
CA ALA A 116 9.97 9.08 -5.40
C ALA A 116 10.61 10.47 -5.43
N GLN A 117 11.84 10.61 -4.95
CA GLN A 117 12.58 11.87 -4.98
C GLN A 117 12.78 12.38 -6.42
N ALA A 118 13.16 11.49 -7.34
CA ALA A 118 13.29 11.84 -8.76
C ALA A 118 11.97 12.32 -9.39
N ALA A 119 10.86 11.67 -9.03
CA ALA A 119 9.53 12.08 -9.47
C ALA A 119 9.11 13.44 -8.89
N LEU A 120 9.44 13.73 -7.62
CA LEU A 120 9.17 15.02 -6.97
C LEU A 120 9.95 16.17 -7.64
N GLN A 121 11.20 15.94 -8.04
CA GLN A 121 11.99 16.92 -8.80
C GLN A 121 11.33 17.29 -10.13
N GLN A 122 10.53 16.38 -10.70
CA GLN A 122 9.80 16.61 -11.95
C GLN A 122 8.34 17.08 -11.72
N GLY A 123 7.92 17.28 -10.47
CA GLY A 123 6.54 17.66 -10.13
C GLY A 123 5.52 16.52 -10.31
N GLN A 124 5.97 15.26 -10.40
CA GLN A 124 5.13 14.09 -10.59
C GLN A 124 4.69 13.51 -9.23
N ILE A 125 3.88 14.24 -8.48
CA ILE A 125 3.48 13.89 -7.11
C ILE A 125 2.80 12.51 -7.05
N SER A 126 1.89 12.21 -7.97
CA SER A 126 1.19 10.91 -7.98
C SER A 126 2.16 9.73 -8.14
N ALA A 127 3.17 9.88 -8.99
CA ALA A 127 4.21 8.86 -9.15
C ALA A 127 5.05 8.71 -7.88
N ALA A 128 5.43 9.81 -7.24
CA ALA A 128 6.16 9.80 -5.98
C ALA A 128 5.37 9.10 -4.86
N LEU A 129 4.09 9.45 -4.70
CA LEU A 129 3.21 8.80 -3.71
C LEU A 129 3.05 7.30 -4.00
N ASN A 130 2.92 6.89 -5.25
CA ASN A 130 2.86 5.47 -5.63
C ASN A 130 4.15 4.71 -5.27
N HIS A 131 5.32 5.33 -5.46
CA HIS A 131 6.58 4.73 -5.05
C HIS A 131 6.67 4.57 -3.53
N LEU A 132 6.34 5.62 -2.77
CA LEU A 132 6.39 5.60 -1.30
C LEU A 132 5.36 4.63 -0.71
N SER A 133 4.14 4.63 -1.22
CA SER A 133 3.08 3.72 -0.76
C SER A 133 3.42 2.25 -1.04
N GLY A 134 3.98 1.96 -2.22
CA GLY A 134 4.45 0.62 -2.55
C GLY A 134 5.57 0.15 -1.60
N ALA A 135 6.53 1.02 -1.30
CA ALA A 135 7.58 0.73 -0.33
C ALA A 135 7.01 0.47 1.07
N LEU A 136 6.12 1.34 1.54
CA LEU A 136 5.50 1.21 2.86
C LEU A 136 4.71 -0.11 2.99
N SER A 137 3.96 -0.51 1.96
CA SER A 137 3.22 -1.77 1.96
C SER A 137 4.14 -2.98 2.16
N HIS A 138 5.28 -3.03 1.47
CA HIS A 138 6.26 -4.11 1.64
C HIS A 138 6.86 -4.13 3.05
N ILE A 139 7.20 -2.97 3.62
CA ILE A 139 7.71 -2.85 4.98
C ILE A 139 6.68 -3.35 5.99
N LEU A 140 5.43 -2.90 5.90
CA LEU A 140 4.37 -3.24 6.85
C LEU A 140 4.05 -4.74 6.86
N VAL A 141 4.00 -5.39 5.70
CA VAL A 141 3.77 -6.85 5.62
C VAL A 141 4.86 -7.60 6.36
N VAL A 142 6.11 -7.26 6.14
CA VAL A 142 7.22 -7.96 6.81
C VAL A 142 7.22 -7.68 8.30
N GLN A 143 7.02 -6.41 8.72
CA GLN A 143 6.94 -6.02 10.13
C GLN A 143 5.83 -6.74 10.88
N SER A 144 4.65 -6.92 10.26
CA SER A 144 3.51 -7.61 10.87
C SER A 144 3.83 -9.06 11.24
N VAL A 145 4.71 -9.71 10.47
CA VAL A 145 5.10 -11.11 10.70
C VAL A 145 6.29 -11.21 11.64
N VAL A 146 7.35 -10.42 11.42
CA VAL A 146 8.55 -10.48 12.28
C VAL A 146 8.35 -9.81 13.63
N LYS A 147 7.24 -9.09 13.82
CA LYS A 147 6.90 -8.33 15.05
C LYS A 147 8.04 -7.37 15.48
N LYS A 148 8.67 -6.76 14.51
CA LYS A 148 9.78 -5.83 14.71
C LYS A 148 9.75 -4.75 13.65
N HIS A 149 9.91 -3.48 14.05
CA HIS A 149 10.13 -2.39 13.11
C HIS A 149 11.42 -2.62 12.31
N LEU A 150 11.34 -2.32 11.02
CA LEU A 150 12.49 -2.31 10.13
C LEU A 150 13.11 -0.91 10.13
N ASP A 151 14.39 -0.86 10.37
CA ASP A 151 15.22 0.34 10.34
C ASP A 151 16.11 0.37 9.10
N GLY A 152 16.48 1.54 8.63
CA GLY A 152 17.36 1.73 7.48
C GLY A 152 17.65 3.20 7.23
N ASP A 153 18.64 3.44 6.41
CA ASP A 153 19.05 4.77 5.91
C ASP A 153 18.52 4.92 4.48
N VAL A 154 17.23 5.27 4.36
CA VAL A 154 16.54 5.28 3.06
C VAL A 154 16.89 6.51 2.22
N ASP A 155 17.26 7.61 2.85
CA ASP A 155 17.65 8.87 2.17
C ASP A 155 19.16 9.06 2.00
N GLY A 156 19.97 8.19 2.61
CA GLY A 156 21.42 8.18 2.47
C GLY A 156 22.13 9.25 3.29
N ASP A 157 21.49 9.76 4.35
CA ASP A 157 22.06 10.78 5.23
C ASP A 157 22.97 10.22 6.33
N GLY A 158 23.07 8.89 6.43
CA GLY A 158 23.87 8.17 7.42
C GLY A 158 23.12 7.86 8.71
N SER A 159 21.85 8.21 8.84
CA SER A 159 21.03 7.90 10.02
C SER A 159 20.08 6.74 9.75
N ASN A 160 20.00 5.81 10.71
CA ASN A 160 18.99 4.75 10.66
C ASN A 160 17.70 5.23 11.33
N GLU A 161 16.60 5.18 10.58
CA GLU A 161 15.26 5.52 11.05
C GLU A 161 14.31 4.34 10.87
N PHE A 162 13.19 4.33 11.58
CA PHE A 162 12.12 3.37 11.29
C PHE A 162 11.51 3.66 9.93
N LEU A 163 11.61 2.70 9.02
CA LEU A 163 11.24 2.89 7.62
C LEU A 163 9.75 3.20 7.41
N ASP A 164 8.88 2.57 8.19
CA ASP A 164 7.44 2.84 8.17
C ASP A 164 7.12 4.29 8.58
N ALA A 165 7.76 4.78 9.64
CA ALA A 165 7.60 6.17 10.10
C ALA A 165 8.15 7.17 9.08
N LYS A 166 9.35 6.92 8.53
CA LYS A 166 9.99 7.78 7.53
C LYS A 166 9.17 7.88 6.25
N LEU A 167 8.75 6.75 5.68
CA LEU A 167 7.95 6.72 4.46
C LEU A 167 6.59 7.40 4.66
N SER A 168 5.92 7.13 5.78
CA SER A 168 4.65 7.80 6.12
C SER A 168 4.81 9.30 6.30
N HIS A 169 5.89 9.75 6.97
CA HIS A 169 6.19 11.16 7.14
C HIS A 169 6.43 11.85 5.78
N GLU A 170 7.21 11.23 4.89
CA GLU A 170 7.45 11.78 3.56
C GLU A 170 6.16 11.91 2.74
N MET A 171 5.30 10.89 2.76
CA MET A 171 4.00 10.93 2.08
C MET A 171 3.14 12.10 2.60
N ASN A 172 3.05 12.27 3.90
CA ASN A 172 2.29 13.36 4.52
C ASN A 172 2.92 14.74 4.20
N SER A 173 4.24 14.83 4.19
CA SER A 173 4.95 16.07 3.91
C SER A 173 4.75 16.57 2.48
N ILE A 174 4.53 15.66 1.52
CA ILE A 174 4.28 16.04 0.12
C ILE A 174 3.07 16.95 0.02
N ILE A 175 1.96 16.61 0.70
CA ILE A 175 0.71 17.37 0.63
C ILE A 175 0.89 18.77 1.21
N THR A 176 1.62 18.91 2.31
CA THR A 176 1.85 20.20 2.97
C THR A 176 2.74 21.16 2.16
N ARG A 177 3.53 20.61 1.23
CA ARG A 177 4.41 21.39 0.35
C ARG A 177 3.74 21.83 -0.96
N VAL A 178 2.47 21.46 -1.18
CA VAL A 178 1.70 21.89 -2.35
C VAL A 178 1.07 23.25 -2.08
N SER A 179 1.23 24.17 -2.99
CA SER A 179 0.60 25.50 -2.96
C SER A 179 -0.16 25.76 -4.25
N PHE A 180 -1.29 26.47 -4.11
CA PHE A 180 -2.06 26.95 -5.24
C PHE A 180 -1.79 28.45 -5.43
N ILE A 181 -1.36 28.82 -6.61
CA ILE A 181 -1.19 30.22 -7.01
C ILE A 181 -2.26 30.57 -8.03
N LYS A 182 -3.10 31.51 -7.66
CA LYS A 182 -4.09 32.08 -8.57
C LYS A 182 -3.42 33.06 -9.54
N LEU A 183 -3.73 32.93 -10.81
CA LEU A 183 -3.14 33.74 -11.88
C LEU A 183 -4.11 34.79 -12.40
N SER A 184 -5.37 34.45 -12.64
CA SER A 184 -6.38 35.36 -13.16
C SER A 184 -7.80 34.90 -12.85
N GLY A 185 -8.75 35.79 -13.11
CA GLY A 185 -10.19 35.48 -13.03
C GLY A 185 -10.87 35.92 -11.74
N ASP A 186 -10.17 36.70 -10.90
CA ASP A 186 -10.74 37.24 -9.66
C ASP A 186 -11.71 38.40 -9.88
N GLY A 187 -12.65 38.53 -8.93
CA GLY A 187 -13.54 39.69 -8.85
C GLY A 187 -14.56 39.75 -9.99
N GLN A 188 -14.71 38.66 -10.76
CA GLN A 188 -15.74 38.60 -11.79
C GLN A 188 -17.12 38.64 -11.16
N LYS A 189 -17.97 39.53 -11.67
CA LYS A 189 -19.39 39.58 -11.30
C LYS A 189 -20.15 38.89 -12.44
N GLY A 190 -20.92 37.88 -12.12
CA GLY A 190 -21.77 37.15 -13.04
C GLY A 190 -23.23 37.25 -12.62
N GLU A 191 -24.13 37.13 -13.56
CA GLU A 191 -25.55 36.92 -13.27
C GLU A 191 -25.81 35.41 -13.13
N ARG A 192 -26.86 35.06 -12.38
CA ARG A 192 -27.25 33.68 -12.18
C ARG A 192 -27.49 33.01 -13.56
N ASP A 193 -26.97 31.78 -13.70
CA ASP A 193 -27.06 30.96 -14.91
C ASP A 193 -26.34 31.53 -16.16
N GLN A 194 -25.46 32.52 -15.99
CA GLN A 194 -24.58 33.02 -17.05
C GLN A 194 -23.13 32.55 -16.84
N ALA A 195 -22.42 32.27 -17.94
CA ALA A 195 -21.00 31.98 -17.88
C ALA A 195 -20.20 33.19 -17.39
N LEU A 196 -19.18 32.97 -16.58
CA LEU A 196 -18.22 34.00 -16.20
C LEU A 196 -17.53 34.59 -17.44
N PHE A 197 -17.20 35.88 -17.39
CA PHE A 197 -16.62 36.63 -18.49
C PHE A 197 -15.25 36.11 -18.95
N GLY A 198 -14.53 35.44 -18.06
CA GLY A 198 -13.24 34.86 -18.38
C GLY A 198 -12.95 33.61 -17.50
N PRO A 199 -11.98 32.77 -17.90
CA PRO A 199 -11.62 31.58 -17.14
C PRO A 199 -10.95 31.98 -15.83
N LEU A 200 -11.24 31.23 -14.78
CA LEU A 200 -10.42 31.19 -13.57
C LEU A 200 -9.18 30.37 -13.87
N THR A 201 -8.01 30.98 -13.74
CA THR A 201 -6.74 30.27 -13.96
C THR A 201 -5.89 30.25 -12.70
N GLY A 202 -5.26 29.13 -12.47
CA GLY A 202 -4.36 28.93 -11.35
C GLY A 202 -3.25 27.94 -11.68
N LYS A 203 -2.26 27.89 -10.83
CA LYS A 203 -1.11 27.01 -10.93
C LYS A 203 -0.87 26.31 -9.61
N LEU A 204 -0.71 25.00 -9.64
CA LEU A 204 -0.23 24.22 -8.51
C LEU A 204 1.29 24.11 -8.56
N LEU A 205 1.93 24.40 -7.46
CA LEU A 205 3.38 24.31 -7.28
C LEU A 205 3.68 23.37 -6.11
N TYR A 206 4.76 22.63 -6.23
CA TYR A 206 5.33 21.83 -5.16
C TYR A 206 6.68 22.44 -4.75
N ALA A 207 6.83 22.69 -3.44
CA ALA A 207 8.09 23.17 -2.90
C ALA A 207 9.04 22.01 -2.66
N HIS A 208 10.14 21.91 -3.42
CA HIS A 208 11.14 20.88 -3.31
C HIS A 208 12.54 21.51 -3.26
N GLU A 209 13.31 21.25 -2.20
CA GLU A 209 14.66 21.78 -1.99
C GLU A 209 14.80 23.30 -2.24
N GLY A 210 13.82 24.06 -1.75
CA GLY A 210 13.79 25.51 -1.93
C GLY A 210 13.39 25.99 -3.33
N LYS A 211 13.06 25.10 -4.25
CA LYS A 211 12.55 25.41 -5.59
C LYS A 211 11.04 25.18 -5.66
N GLN A 212 10.37 25.97 -6.50
CA GLN A 212 8.95 25.77 -6.82
C GLN A 212 8.84 24.99 -8.14
N VAL A 213 8.35 23.77 -8.07
CA VAL A 213 8.18 22.86 -9.22
C VAL A 213 6.72 22.85 -9.65
N PRO A 214 6.38 23.15 -10.90
CA PRO A 214 4.99 23.02 -11.38
C PRO A 214 4.52 21.59 -11.33
N LEU A 215 3.31 21.37 -10.81
CA LEU A 215 2.71 20.04 -10.77
C LEU A 215 2.16 19.65 -12.14
N THR A 216 2.35 18.39 -12.50
CA THR A 216 1.89 17.79 -13.75
C THR A 216 0.98 16.61 -13.48
N ASN A 217 0.03 16.35 -14.38
CA ASN A 217 -0.87 15.18 -14.36
C ASN A 217 -1.69 15.05 -13.06
N ILE A 218 -2.20 16.19 -12.55
CA ILE A 218 -3.09 16.22 -11.38
C ILE A 218 -4.49 16.60 -11.84
N SER A 219 -5.46 15.80 -11.41
CA SER A 219 -6.88 16.12 -11.53
C SER A 219 -7.33 16.96 -10.34
N LEU A 220 -7.99 18.08 -10.60
CA LEU A 220 -8.56 18.95 -9.58
C LEU A 220 -10.08 18.88 -9.63
N SER A 221 -10.70 18.75 -8.48
CA SER A 221 -12.12 18.98 -8.31
C SER A 221 -12.33 20.37 -7.72
N VAL A 222 -13.07 21.21 -8.40
CA VAL A 222 -13.40 22.57 -7.96
C VAL A 222 -14.88 22.62 -7.62
N SER A 223 -15.21 22.99 -6.39
CA SER A 223 -16.58 23.29 -5.97
C SER A 223 -16.74 24.78 -5.72
N VAL A 224 -17.84 25.34 -6.22
CA VAL A 224 -18.23 26.72 -5.91
C VAL A 224 -19.18 26.67 -4.74
N VAL A 225 -18.79 27.25 -3.61
CA VAL A 225 -19.69 27.44 -2.48
C VAL A 225 -20.47 28.71 -2.76
N GLY A 226 -21.77 28.57 -3.04
CA GLY A 226 -22.65 29.71 -3.24
C GLY A 226 -22.76 30.51 -1.95
N ALA A 227 -22.58 31.84 -2.01
CA ALA A 227 -23.11 32.71 -0.99
C ALA A 227 -24.64 32.73 -1.14
N GLU A 228 -25.38 32.41 -0.04
CA GLU A 228 -26.80 32.61 0.07
C GLU A 228 -27.18 34.08 -0.05
#